data_13d442a699f46d323141af7966e4e05f
#
_entry.id   13d442a699f46d323141af7966e4e05f
#
_cell.length_a   1.000
_cell.length_b   1.000
_cell.length_c   1.000
_cell.angle_alpha   90.00
_cell.angle_beta   90.00
_cell.angle_gamma   90.00
#
_symmetry.space_group_name_H-M   'P 1'
#
loop_
_entity.id
_entity.type
_entity.pdbx_description
1 polymer ?
#
loop_
_entity_poly.entity_id
_entity_poly.type
_entity_poly.pdbx_seq_one_letter_code
_entity_poly.pdbx_strand_id
1 'polypeptide(L)'
;MYGYITNEYWCDIGNCQTYLSAHYDMLSGRVHHRFEGQKTDSGIWLGKDVKVDKDAVLEGPCLIGDYSIVEKGAYIGPYSVIGANCRIEKGASMKRSVLWNHVVLGEKTAVRGAALCSKVETGSRVSIYEGAVIGDGCQLKAGSAVKPQIRIWPGKTIEEGNIVQSNVIWGTRASRTLFGKDGIYGPVNIELTPQTIARIGAAFGAFLHPDKKVAVSCDSHPGSGMLKYGLISGLLSAGLEEFDLGQLTTPVLRYSVKHLALDAGVHLFVTPEKSGDVRIHFADSQGCSLPPSAERKIENLYIRDDFHRQNPEGIKRVHTLSDVPVFYIRSLLDSVDTEKIRQKNYKVLVSAGGSRLGSYILHRVLKEAGCDVQKCQEDLEQEMKRSRYDLGCIMDPNCESITL
;
A
#
# COMPACT_ATOMS: atom_id res chain seq x y z
N MET A 1 -38.27 -29.06 23.06
CA MET A 1 -37.26 -29.24 22.00
C MET A 1 -36.82 -30.69 22.09
N TYR A 2 -36.95 -31.48 21.03
CA TYR A 2 -36.56 -32.89 21.01
C TYR A 2 -35.25 -33.03 20.28
N GLY A 3 -34.27 -33.76 20.83
CA GLY A 3 -32.99 -34.05 20.18
C GLY A 3 -33.02 -35.40 19.49
N TYR A 4 -32.43 -35.52 18.31
CA TYR A 4 -32.20 -36.79 17.64
C TYR A 4 -30.72 -37.16 17.79
N ILE A 5 -30.44 -38.35 18.28
CA ILE A 5 -29.07 -38.84 18.43
C ILE A 5 -28.71 -39.61 17.15
N THR A 6 -27.65 -39.18 16.47
CA THR A 6 -27.11 -39.90 15.31
C THR A 6 -25.65 -40.29 15.54
N ASN A 7 -25.27 -41.46 15.00
CA ASN A 7 -23.89 -41.94 14.96
C ASN A 7 -23.22 -41.64 13.61
N GLU A 8 -23.94 -40.95 12.74
CA GLU A 8 -23.42 -40.57 11.44
C GLU A 8 -22.36 -39.48 11.57
N TYR A 9 -21.47 -39.38 10.55
CA TYR A 9 -20.48 -38.33 10.52
C TYR A 9 -21.13 -36.96 10.45
N TRP A 10 -20.71 -36.06 11.33
CA TRP A 10 -21.14 -34.67 11.34
C TRP A 10 -19.92 -33.76 11.59
N CYS A 11 -19.80 -32.68 10.82
CA CYS A 11 -18.76 -31.69 10.99
C CYS A 11 -19.33 -30.31 10.68
N ASP A 12 -19.19 -29.37 11.60
CA ASP A 12 -19.49 -27.96 11.37
C ASP A 12 -18.33 -27.27 10.67
N ILE A 13 -18.58 -26.72 9.46
CA ILE A 13 -17.57 -26.03 8.65
C ILE A 13 -17.68 -24.50 8.91
N GLY A 14 -17.30 -24.10 10.11
CA GLY A 14 -17.34 -22.68 10.51
C GLY A 14 -16.06 -21.87 10.23
N ASN A 15 -14.97 -22.53 9.85
CA ASN A 15 -13.68 -21.88 9.60
C ASN A 15 -12.81 -22.69 8.62
N CYS A 16 -11.68 -22.11 8.18
CA CYS A 16 -10.77 -22.77 7.23
C CYS A 16 -10.18 -24.08 7.79
N GLN A 17 -9.89 -24.16 9.07
CA GLN A 17 -9.32 -25.37 9.67
C GLN A 17 -10.31 -26.53 9.60
N THR A 18 -11.58 -26.30 9.98
CA THR A 18 -12.64 -27.31 9.90
C THR A 18 -12.98 -27.66 8.46
N TYR A 19 -12.90 -26.69 7.53
CA TYR A 19 -13.02 -26.92 6.09
C TYR A 19 -11.95 -27.89 5.56
N LEU A 20 -10.67 -27.65 5.86
CA LEU A 20 -9.60 -28.57 5.47
C LEU A 20 -9.75 -29.94 6.13
N SER A 21 -10.11 -29.99 7.41
CA SER A 21 -10.32 -31.25 8.14
C SER A 21 -11.45 -32.08 7.53
N ALA A 22 -12.55 -31.45 7.11
CA ALA A 22 -13.63 -32.14 6.41
C ALA A 22 -13.17 -32.83 5.12
N HIS A 23 -12.29 -32.14 4.34
CA HIS A 23 -11.69 -32.77 3.14
C HIS A 23 -10.77 -33.94 3.50
N TYR A 24 -10.02 -33.85 4.60
CA TYR A 24 -9.18 -34.98 5.04
C TYR A 24 -10.03 -36.16 5.49
N ASP A 25 -11.14 -35.91 6.19
CA ASP A 25 -12.07 -36.95 6.62
C ASP A 25 -12.78 -37.62 5.44
N MET A 26 -13.14 -36.85 4.41
CA MET A 26 -13.68 -37.41 3.16
C MET A 26 -12.65 -38.31 2.44
N LEU A 27 -11.41 -37.83 2.28
CA LEU A 27 -10.35 -38.58 1.62
C LEU A 27 -9.93 -39.85 2.40
N SER A 28 -10.02 -39.82 3.74
CA SER A 28 -9.75 -40.99 4.60
C SER A 28 -10.90 -42.00 4.68
N GLY A 29 -12.03 -41.69 4.03
CA GLY A 29 -13.19 -42.58 4.01
C GLY A 29 -14.05 -42.57 5.27
N ARG A 30 -13.87 -41.58 6.17
CA ARG A 30 -14.74 -41.37 7.33
C ARG A 30 -16.14 -40.88 6.97
N VAL A 31 -16.24 -40.25 5.79
CA VAL A 31 -17.48 -39.78 5.19
C VAL A 31 -17.91 -40.74 4.09
N HIS A 32 -19.12 -41.27 4.16
CA HIS A 32 -19.68 -42.08 3.06
C HIS A 32 -19.99 -41.18 1.84
N HIS A 33 -19.00 -40.90 1.04
CA HIS A 33 -19.13 -40.14 -0.20
C HIS A 33 -18.47 -40.89 -1.37
N ARG A 34 -19.12 -40.87 -2.53
CA ARG A 34 -18.59 -41.45 -3.75
C ARG A 34 -18.00 -40.33 -4.59
N PHE A 35 -16.68 -40.29 -4.67
CA PHE A 35 -16.01 -39.37 -5.58
C PHE A 35 -16.25 -39.78 -7.04
N GLU A 36 -16.43 -38.82 -7.91
CA GLU A 36 -16.41 -39.03 -9.35
C GLU A 36 -14.97 -39.28 -9.82
N GLY A 37 -14.79 -40.19 -10.80
CA GLY A 37 -13.46 -40.50 -11.36
C GLY A 37 -12.98 -41.92 -11.02
N GLN A 38 -11.74 -42.19 -11.36
CA GLN A 38 -11.09 -43.49 -11.17
C GLN A 38 -10.22 -43.49 -9.91
N LYS A 39 -10.45 -44.45 -9.03
CA LYS A 39 -9.60 -44.67 -7.86
C LYS A 39 -8.47 -45.64 -8.20
N THR A 40 -7.23 -45.24 -7.92
CA THR A 40 -6.07 -46.15 -8.01
C THR A 40 -5.90 -46.97 -6.74
N ASP A 41 -5.10 -48.02 -6.78
CA ASP A 41 -4.80 -48.88 -5.62
C ASP A 41 -4.08 -48.12 -4.50
N SER A 42 -3.36 -47.04 -4.82
CA SER A 42 -2.69 -46.16 -3.86
C SER A 42 -3.61 -45.12 -3.20
N GLY A 43 -4.93 -45.18 -3.43
CA GLY A 43 -5.89 -44.27 -2.85
C GLY A 43 -5.93 -42.88 -3.50
N ILE A 44 -5.46 -42.77 -4.73
CA ILE A 44 -5.50 -41.55 -5.53
C ILE A 44 -6.77 -41.54 -6.38
N TRP A 45 -7.54 -40.49 -6.38
CA TRP A 45 -8.70 -40.28 -7.23
C TRP A 45 -8.33 -39.38 -8.41
N LEU A 46 -8.56 -39.86 -9.63
CA LEU A 46 -8.30 -39.11 -10.87
C LEU A 46 -9.61 -38.85 -11.59
N GLY A 47 -9.90 -37.60 -11.86
CA GLY A 47 -11.03 -37.14 -12.68
C GLY A 47 -10.79 -37.45 -14.17
N LYS A 48 -11.69 -36.93 -15.00
CA LYS A 48 -11.66 -37.10 -16.44
C LYS A 48 -10.47 -36.36 -17.06
N ASP A 49 -9.79 -36.98 -18.01
CA ASP A 49 -8.71 -36.38 -18.83
C ASP A 49 -7.58 -35.71 -18.01
N VAL A 50 -7.30 -36.21 -16.81
CA VAL A 50 -6.17 -35.77 -15.99
C VAL A 50 -4.88 -36.18 -16.64
N LYS A 51 -3.93 -35.26 -16.78
CA LYS A 51 -2.59 -35.52 -17.34
C LYS A 51 -1.53 -35.45 -16.25
N VAL A 52 -0.86 -36.56 -15.99
CA VAL A 52 0.23 -36.61 -14.98
C VAL A 52 1.51 -36.98 -15.69
N ASP A 53 2.55 -36.18 -15.54
CA ASP A 53 3.87 -36.47 -16.06
C ASP A 53 4.46 -37.72 -15.34
N LYS A 54 5.20 -38.55 -16.06
CA LYS A 54 5.81 -39.78 -15.52
C LYS A 54 6.78 -39.54 -14.36
N ASP A 55 7.43 -38.40 -14.34
CA ASP A 55 8.38 -38.02 -13.30
C ASP A 55 7.68 -37.20 -12.13
N ALA A 56 6.36 -37.06 -12.15
CA ALA A 56 5.61 -36.52 -11.05
C ALA A 56 5.37 -37.56 -9.96
N VAL A 57 5.36 -37.14 -8.71
CA VAL A 57 5.14 -38.02 -7.55
C VAL A 57 3.77 -37.70 -6.92
N LEU A 58 2.92 -38.71 -6.88
CA LEU A 58 1.61 -38.66 -6.26
C LEU A 58 1.56 -39.59 -5.03
N GLU A 59 1.24 -39.06 -3.87
CA GLU A 59 1.04 -39.84 -2.63
C GLU A 59 -0.41 -39.71 -2.16
N GLY A 60 -1.08 -40.87 -2.06
CA GLY A 60 -2.47 -40.90 -1.55
C GLY A 60 -2.59 -40.80 -0.03
N PRO A 61 -3.79 -40.53 0.50
CA PRO A 61 -5.01 -40.26 -0.26
C PRO A 61 -5.02 -38.82 -0.85
N CYS A 62 -5.34 -38.68 -2.12
CA CYS A 62 -5.51 -37.38 -2.76
C CYS A 62 -6.53 -37.45 -3.91
N LEU A 63 -7.03 -36.30 -4.34
CA LEU A 63 -7.97 -36.17 -5.44
C LEU A 63 -7.47 -35.12 -6.43
N ILE A 64 -7.50 -35.45 -7.73
CA ILE A 64 -7.18 -34.56 -8.83
C ILE A 64 -8.39 -34.49 -9.75
N GLY A 65 -9.00 -33.32 -9.85
CA GLY A 65 -10.19 -33.06 -10.64
C GLY A 65 -9.94 -32.98 -12.13
N ASP A 66 -11.04 -32.95 -12.89
CA ASP A 66 -11.06 -33.07 -14.35
C ASP A 66 -10.16 -32.08 -15.06
N TYR A 67 -9.56 -32.53 -16.17
CA TYR A 67 -8.73 -31.74 -17.09
C TYR A 67 -7.51 -31.07 -16.44
N SER A 68 -7.14 -31.51 -15.25
CA SER A 68 -5.98 -30.94 -14.54
C SER A 68 -4.68 -31.56 -15.04
N ILE A 69 -3.60 -30.78 -14.97
CA ILE A 69 -2.28 -31.15 -15.48
C ILE A 69 -1.26 -31.08 -14.34
N VAL A 70 -0.53 -32.16 -14.15
CA VAL A 70 0.57 -32.23 -13.16
C VAL A 70 1.87 -32.47 -13.96
N GLU A 71 2.76 -31.49 -13.92
CA GLU A 71 3.98 -31.50 -14.74
C GLU A 71 5.16 -32.21 -14.04
N LYS A 72 6.24 -32.32 -14.78
CA LYS A 72 7.47 -33.02 -14.39
C LYS A 72 8.00 -32.61 -13.02
N GLY A 73 8.29 -33.61 -12.18
CA GLY A 73 8.87 -33.42 -10.86
C GLY A 73 7.95 -32.73 -9.85
N ALA A 74 6.69 -32.51 -10.19
CA ALA A 74 5.71 -32.02 -9.24
C ALA A 74 5.40 -33.09 -8.16
N TYR A 75 5.17 -32.66 -6.93
CA TYR A 75 4.85 -33.52 -5.80
C TYR A 75 3.46 -33.19 -5.24
N ILE A 76 2.55 -34.16 -5.28
CA ILE A 76 1.24 -34.09 -4.68
C ILE A 76 1.20 -35.06 -3.50
N GLY A 77 1.31 -34.52 -2.29
CA GLY A 77 1.32 -35.31 -1.06
C GLY A 77 -0.09 -35.61 -0.54
N PRO A 78 -0.17 -36.44 0.51
CA PRO A 78 -1.44 -36.94 1.03
C PRO A 78 -2.36 -35.81 1.53
N TYR A 79 -3.65 -36.10 1.50
CA TYR A 79 -4.74 -35.18 1.88
C TYR A 79 -4.77 -33.91 1.02
N SER A 80 -4.36 -34.00 -0.23
CA SER A 80 -4.45 -32.91 -1.21
C SER A 80 -5.67 -33.09 -2.09
N VAL A 81 -6.39 -31.99 -2.32
CA VAL A 81 -7.52 -31.90 -3.25
C VAL A 81 -7.19 -30.87 -4.31
N ILE A 82 -7.24 -31.25 -5.57
CA ILE A 82 -7.06 -30.38 -6.72
C ILE A 82 -8.38 -30.37 -7.49
N GLY A 83 -8.95 -29.18 -7.71
CA GLY A 83 -10.16 -28.99 -8.49
C GLY A 83 -9.94 -29.22 -9.98
N ALA A 84 -10.93 -28.87 -10.79
CA ALA A 84 -10.88 -29.03 -12.24
C ALA A 84 -10.06 -27.92 -12.92
N ASN A 85 -9.47 -28.26 -14.09
CA ASN A 85 -8.69 -27.33 -14.93
C ASN A 85 -7.52 -26.65 -14.20
N CYS A 86 -6.92 -27.32 -13.25
CA CYS A 86 -5.75 -26.83 -12.53
C CYS A 86 -4.46 -27.22 -13.25
N ARG A 87 -3.44 -26.38 -13.09
CA ARG A 87 -2.09 -26.64 -13.62
C ARG A 87 -1.07 -26.58 -12.50
N ILE A 88 -0.37 -27.68 -12.30
CA ILE A 88 0.70 -27.80 -11.31
C ILE A 88 2.01 -27.89 -12.09
N GLU A 89 2.75 -26.79 -12.12
CA GLU A 89 3.95 -26.67 -12.94
C GLU A 89 5.15 -27.44 -12.35
N LYS A 90 6.22 -27.49 -13.13
CA LYS A 90 7.44 -28.25 -12.87
C LYS A 90 7.99 -28.02 -11.45
N GLY A 91 8.15 -29.11 -10.71
CA GLY A 91 8.73 -29.11 -9.36
C GLY A 91 7.88 -28.41 -8.31
N ALA A 92 6.65 -28.01 -8.61
CA ALA A 92 5.73 -27.49 -7.61
C ALA A 92 5.31 -28.61 -6.65
N SER A 93 5.03 -28.24 -5.41
CA SER A 93 4.72 -29.22 -4.37
C SER A 93 3.56 -28.77 -3.50
N MET A 94 2.62 -29.68 -3.27
CA MET A 94 1.53 -29.43 -2.34
C MET A 94 1.28 -30.61 -1.41
N LYS A 95 0.76 -30.32 -0.24
CA LYS A 95 0.43 -31.30 0.79
C LYS A 95 -0.65 -30.75 1.72
N ARG A 96 -1.66 -31.58 2.08
CA ARG A 96 -2.74 -31.21 2.98
C ARG A 96 -3.45 -29.91 2.59
N SER A 97 -3.63 -29.67 1.30
CA SER A 97 -4.11 -28.41 0.76
C SER A 97 -5.25 -28.62 -0.22
N VAL A 98 -6.10 -27.64 -0.36
CA VAL A 98 -7.24 -27.66 -1.27
C VAL A 98 -7.07 -26.54 -2.30
N LEU A 99 -7.06 -26.90 -3.56
CA LEU A 99 -7.13 -25.99 -4.70
C LEU A 99 -8.53 -26.10 -5.32
N TRP A 100 -9.18 -24.98 -5.51
CA TRP A 100 -10.42 -24.91 -6.27
C TRP A 100 -10.10 -24.98 -7.78
N ASN A 101 -11.06 -24.60 -8.61
CA ASN A 101 -10.90 -24.75 -10.06
C ASN A 101 -10.02 -23.66 -10.68
N HIS A 102 -9.36 -23.98 -11.80
CA HIS A 102 -8.54 -23.07 -12.60
C HIS A 102 -7.37 -22.45 -11.82
N VAL A 103 -6.80 -23.17 -10.89
CA VAL A 103 -5.62 -22.71 -10.14
C VAL A 103 -4.35 -23.10 -10.88
N VAL A 104 -3.40 -22.15 -10.94
CA VAL A 104 -2.06 -22.39 -11.49
C VAL A 104 -1.03 -22.28 -10.38
N LEU A 105 -0.34 -23.38 -10.09
CA LEU A 105 0.85 -23.36 -9.22
C LEU A 105 2.09 -23.30 -10.11
N GLY A 106 2.77 -22.16 -10.11
CA GLY A 106 3.99 -21.93 -10.85
C GLY A 106 5.16 -22.79 -10.40
N GLU A 107 6.24 -22.81 -11.19
CA GLU A 107 7.42 -23.66 -10.95
C GLU A 107 7.96 -23.57 -9.53
N LYS A 108 8.23 -24.72 -8.91
CA LYS A 108 8.81 -24.84 -7.57
C LYS A 108 8.02 -24.13 -6.47
N THR A 109 6.75 -23.85 -6.70
CA THR A 109 5.83 -23.30 -5.66
C THR A 109 5.54 -24.39 -4.63
N ALA A 110 5.48 -23.98 -3.36
CA ALA A 110 5.21 -24.87 -2.24
C ALA A 110 3.92 -24.45 -1.50
N VAL A 111 2.94 -25.36 -1.41
CA VAL A 111 1.68 -25.14 -0.69
C VAL A 111 1.52 -26.16 0.43
N ARG A 112 1.33 -25.71 1.65
CA ARG A 112 1.24 -26.55 2.84
C ARG A 112 0.02 -26.18 3.68
N GLY A 113 -0.95 -27.09 3.83
CA GLY A 113 -2.09 -26.93 4.72
C GLY A 113 -2.94 -25.69 4.43
N ALA A 114 -3.11 -25.29 3.18
CA ALA A 114 -3.76 -24.06 2.76
C ALA A 114 -4.93 -24.32 1.81
N ALA A 115 -5.82 -23.33 1.69
CA ALA A 115 -6.92 -23.31 0.72
C ALA A 115 -6.72 -22.20 -0.30
N LEU A 116 -6.70 -22.55 -1.59
CA LEU A 116 -6.65 -21.63 -2.71
C LEU A 116 -7.97 -21.70 -3.46
N CYS A 117 -8.66 -20.56 -3.54
CA CYS A 117 -9.93 -20.43 -4.28
C CYS A 117 -9.70 -20.44 -5.80
N SER A 118 -10.76 -20.28 -6.58
CA SER A 118 -10.69 -20.40 -8.04
C SER A 118 -9.85 -19.32 -8.70
N LYS A 119 -9.23 -19.65 -9.83
CA LYS A 119 -8.46 -18.70 -10.65
C LYS A 119 -7.29 -18.03 -9.93
N VAL A 120 -6.76 -18.66 -8.90
CA VAL A 120 -5.53 -18.21 -8.26
C VAL A 120 -4.34 -18.60 -9.12
N GLU A 121 -3.44 -17.64 -9.37
CA GLU A 121 -2.21 -17.87 -10.12
C GLU A 121 -0.99 -17.55 -9.25
N THR A 122 -0.07 -18.50 -9.16
CA THR A 122 1.21 -18.24 -8.52
C THR A 122 2.34 -18.23 -9.55
N GLY A 123 3.26 -17.29 -9.36
CA GLY A 123 4.54 -17.31 -10.06
C GLY A 123 5.45 -18.42 -9.54
N SER A 124 6.71 -18.42 -9.97
CA SER A 124 7.70 -19.42 -9.52
C SER A 124 8.15 -19.19 -8.07
N ARG A 125 8.46 -20.28 -7.36
CA ARG A 125 9.04 -20.28 -6.00
C ARG A 125 8.20 -19.52 -4.97
N VAL A 126 6.89 -19.56 -5.10
CA VAL A 126 5.97 -19.02 -4.09
C VAL A 126 5.85 -20.01 -2.93
N SER A 127 5.75 -19.52 -1.71
CA SER A 127 5.56 -20.33 -0.50
C SER A 127 4.27 -19.95 0.22
N ILE A 128 3.34 -20.92 0.38
CA ILE A 128 2.07 -20.70 1.07
C ILE A 128 2.01 -21.68 2.24
N TYR A 129 1.87 -21.11 3.45
CA TYR A 129 1.97 -21.87 4.70
C TYR A 129 0.60 -22.21 5.28
N GLU A 130 0.62 -22.98 6.37
CA GLU A 130 -0.53 -23.63 6.97
C GLU A 130 -1.63 -22.65 7.40
N GLY A 131 -2.88 -23.01 7.10
CA GLY A 131 -4.05 -22.22 7.43
C GLY A 131 -4.23 -20.95 6.60
N ALA A 132 -3.35 -20.70 5.61
CA ALA A 132 -3.53 -19.59 4.69
C ALA A 132 -4.73 -19.83 3.76
N VAL A 133 -5.46 -18.76 3.46
CA VAL A 133 -6.58 -18.76 2.50
C VAL A 133 -6.34 -17.70 1.45
N ILE A 134 -6.34 -18.13 0.19
CA ILE A 134 -6.16 -17.23 -0.95
C ILE A 134 -7.47 -17.13 -1.72
N GLY A 135 -8.05 -15.94 -1.79
CA GLY A 135 -9.33 -15.68 -2.46
C GLY A 135 -9.27 -15.77 -3.98
N ASP A 136 -10.43 -15.80 -4.61
CA ASP A 136 -10.56 -15.95 -6.06
C ASP A 136 -9.78 -14.91 -6.85
N GLY A 137 -9.16 -15.34 -7.96
CA GLY A 137 -8.49 -14.48 -8.91
C GLY A 137 -7.27 -13.73 -8.37
N CYS A 138 -6.69 -14.17 -7.24
CA CYS A 138 -5.47 -13.59 -6.70
C CYS A 138 -4.25 -13.98 -7.53
N GLN A 139 -3.29 -13.06 -7.64
CA GLN A 139 -2.00 -13.27 -8.29
C GLN A 139 -0.87 -13.13 -7.27
N LEU A 140 -0.08 -14.18 -7.08
CA LEU A 140 1.10 -14.17 -6.23
C LEU A 140 2.33 -14.22 -7.12
N LYS A 141 3.08 -13.10 -7.20
CA LYS A 141 4.27 -13.01 -8.06
C LYS A 141 5.42 -13.85 -7.51
N ALA A 142 6.43 -14.08 -8.36
CA ALA A 142 7.55 -14.97 -8.07
C ALA A 142 8.24 -14.68 -6.72
N GLY A 143 8.64 -15.74 -6.01
CA GLY A 143 9.37 -15.64 -4.75
C GLY A 143 8.59 -15.05 -3.58
N SER A 144 7.29 -14.76 -3.73
CA SER A 144 6.47 -14.28 -2.62
C SER A 144 6.18 -15.39 -1.60
N ALA A 145 5.87 -14.98 -0.36
CA ALA A 145 5.54 -15.92 0.70
C ALA A 145 4.30 -15.45 1.49
N VAL A 146 3.39 -16.36 1.78
CA VAL A 146 2.21 -16.10 2.63
C VAL A 146 2.37 -16.86 3.94
N LYS A 147 2.51 -16.13 5.05
CA LYS A 147 2.72 -16.70 6.39
C LYS A 147 1.49 -17.48 6.88
N PRO A 148 1.65 -18.33 7.92
CA PRO A 148 0.54 -19.14 8.43
C PRO A 148 -0.68 -18.32 8.83
N GLN A 149 -1.87 -18.87 8.59
CA GLN A 149 -3.18 -18.32 8.97
C GLN A 149 -3.55 -16.97 8.33
N ILE A 150 -2.81 -16.53 7.33
CA ILE A 150 -3.08 -15.29 6.60
C ILE A 150 -4.20 -15.50 5.59
N ARG A 151 -5.10 -14.51 5.51
CA ARG A 151 -6.20 -14.47 4.53
C ARG A 151 -5.95 -13.38 3.51
N ILE A 152 -5.93 -13.76 2.25
CA ILE A 152 -5.84 -12.83 1.11
C ILE A 152 -7.21 -12.84 0.43
N TRP A 153 -7.88 -11.69 0.41
CA TRP A 153 -9.20 -11.54 -0.17
C TRP A 153 -9.15 -11.56 -1.70
N PRO A 154 -10.28 -11.83 -2.39
CA PRO A 154 -10.30 -11.97 -3.85
C PRO A 154 -9.69 -10.80 -4.62
N GLY A 155 -9.12 -11.09 -5.80
CA GLY A 155 -8.62 -10.11 -6.75
C GLY A 155 -7.38 -9.34 -6.30
N LYS A 156 -6.60 -9.87 -5.35
CA LYS A 156 -5.36 -9.23 -4.87
C LYS A 156 -4.14 -9.66 -5.65
N THR A 157 -3.18 -8.74 -5.77
CA THR A 157 -1.85 -9.04 -6.32
C THR A 157 -0.80 -8.90 -5.22
N ILE A 158 -0.02 -9.95 -5.01
CA ILE A 158 1.15 -9.94 -4.13
C ILE A 158 2.39 -9.78 -5.01
N GLU A 159 3.14 -8.71 -4.80
CA GLU A 159 4.31 -8.37 -5.61
C GLU A 159 5.47 -9.36 -5.38
N GLU A 160 6.42 -9.36 -6.31
CA GLU A 160 7.57 -10.27 -6.32
C GLU A 160 8.39 -10.18 -5.04
N GLY A 161 8.72 -11.34 -4.46
CA GLY A 161 9.53 -11.48 -3.25
C GLY A 161 8.89 -10.91 -1.98
N ASN A 162 7.60 -10.53 -2.01
CA ASN A 162 6.91 -10.00 -0.83
C ASN A 162 6.58 -11.11 0.18
N ILE A 163 6.75 -10.81 1.47
CA ILE A 163 6.36 -11.70 2.58
C ILE A 163 5.11 -11.12 3.24
N VAL A 164 3.96 -11.76 2.99
CA VAL A 164 2.68 -11.35 3.58
C VAL A 164 2.59 -11.87 5.01
N GLN A 165 2.55 -10.94 5.99
CA GLN A 165 2.54 -11.24 7.43
C GLN A 165 1.21 -10.86 8.11
N SER A 166 0.30 -10.22 7.39
CA SER A 166 -1.03 -9.83 7.87
C SER A 166 -2.09 -10.06 6.79
N ASN A 167 -3.35 -10.11 7.19
CA ASN A 167 -4.45 -10.29 6.24
C ASN A 167 -4.50 -9.16 5.20
N VAL A 168 -4.65 -9.52 3.92
CA VAL A 168 -4.80 -8.57 2.82
C VAL A 168 -6.28 -8.48 2.46
N ILE A 169 -6.98 -7.55 3.09
CA ILE A 169 -8.43 -7.36 2.94
C ILE A 169 -8.73 -6.22 1.96
N TRP A 170 -8.09 -5.08 2.18
CA TRP A 170 -8.26 -3.86 1.42
C TRP A 170 -7.06 -3.61 0.50
N GLY A 171 -7.23 -2.76 -0.52
CA GLY A 171 -6.20 -2.53 -1.53
C GLY A 171 -6.15 -3.63 -2.60
N THR A 172 -5.46 -3.35 -3.71
CA THR A 172 -5.29 -4.29 -4.82
C THR A 172 -3.91 -4.94 -4.82
N ARG A 173 -2.93 -4.34 -4.14
CA ARG A 173 -1.53 -4.75 -4.13
C ARG A 173 -0.98 -4.80 -2.71
N ALA A 174 -0.18 -5.80 -2.42
CA ALA A 174 0.71 -5.81 -1.27
C ALA A 174 2.14 -5.57 -1.78
N SER A 175 2.70 -4.39 -1.49
CA SER A 175 4.04 -3.99 -1.90
C SER A 175 5.10 -4.44 -0.90
N ARG A 176 6.32 -4.69 -1.40
CA ARG A 176 7.48 -5.05 -0.59
C ARG A 176 8.05 -3.88 0.20
N THR A 177 7.92 -2.67 -0.35
CA THR A 177 8.51 -1.45 0.20
C THR A 177 7.44 -0.48 0.68
N LEU A 178 7.68 0.14 1.84
CA LEU A 178 6.84 1.20 2.38
C LEU A 178 7.02 2.50 1.58
N PHE A 179 8.27 2.84 1.28
CA PHE A 179 8.61 4.01 0.48
C PHE A 179 8.59 3.68 -1.01
N GLY A 180 7.93 4.53 -1.79
CA GLY A 180 7.98 4.55 -3.24
C GLY A 180 8.87 5.69 -3.76
N LYS A 181 8.69 6.08 -5.02
CA LYS A 181 9.30 7.28 -5.56
C LYS A 181 8.70 8.51 -4.86
N ASP A 182 9.53 9.32 -4.23
CA ASP A 182 9.16 10.58 -3.56
C ASP A 182 8.27 10.43 -2.31
N GLY A 183 8.44 9.37 -1.52
CA GLY A 183 7.76 9.18 -0.24
C GLY A 183 6.83 7.97 -0.18
N ILE A 184 5.94 7.96 0.80
CA ILE A 184 4.93 6.91 1.00
C ILE A 184 3.64 7.35 0.32
N TYR A 185 2.96 6.45 -0.41
CA TYR A 185 1.69 6.77 -1.06
C TYR A 185 0.74 5.58 -1.06
N GLY A 186 -0.55 5.86 -1.08
CA GLY A 186 -1.60 4.84 -1.18
C GLY A 186 -3.00 5.40 -1.02
N PRO A 187 -4.03 4.59 -1.32
CA PRO A 187 -5.42 4.98 -1.17
C PRO A 187 -5.81 5.14 0.30
N VAL A 188 -6.53 6.26 0.56
CA VAL A 188 -7.02 6.60 1.89
C VAL A 188 -8.03 5.57 2.39
N ASN A 189 -7.95 5.20 3.67
CA ASN A 189 -8.78 4.18 4.33
C ASN A 189 -8.68 2.76 3.74
N ILE A 190 -7.74 2.55 2.84
CA ILE A 190 -7.45 1.24 2.24
C ILE A 190 -6.04 0.80 2.66
N GLU A 191 -5.01 1.46 2.16
CA GLU A 191 -3.61 1.22 2.54
C GLU A 191 -3.16 2.21 3.62
N LEU A 192 -3.51 3.50 3.43
CA LEU A 192 -3.25 4.55 4.39
C LEU A 192 -4.46 4.74 5.30
N THR A 193 -4.53 3.95 6.37
CA THR A 193 -5.51 4.09 7.44
C THR A 193 -4.94 4.95 8.59
N PRO A 194 -5.78 5.52 9.46
CA PRO A 194 -5.28 6.23 10.65
C PRO A 194 -4.31 5.40 11.48
N GLN A 195 -4.53 4.10 11.61
CA GLN A 195 -3.66 3.18 12.35
C GLN A 195 -2.30 3.00 11.65
N THR A 196 -2.31 2.79 10.33
CA THR A 196 -1.09 2.68 9.51
C THR A 196 -0.26 3.95 9.63
N ILE A 197 -0.90 5.12 9.51
CA ILE A 197 -0.22 6.41 9.59
C ILE A 197 0.35 6.68 10.98
N ALA A 198 -0.37 6.33 12.04
CA ALA A 198 0.16 6.46 13.40
C ALA A 198 1.42 5.59 13.62
N ARG A 199 1.44 4.37 13.07
CA ARG A 199 2.63 3.51 13.10
C ARG A 199 3.79 4.09 12.27
N ILE A 200 3.50 4.68 11.10
CA ILE A 200 4.51 5.39 10.28
C ILE A 200 5.08 6.57 11.08
N GLY A 201 4.23 7.35 11.74
CA GLY A 201 4.65 8.45 12.61
C GLY A 201 5.55 7.99 13.75
N ALA A 202 5.19 6.88 14.42
CA ALA A 202 6.01 6.31 15.49
C ALA A 202 7.37 5.79 14.99
N ALA A 203 7.40 5.14 13.83
CA ALA A 203 8.65 4.68 13.19
C ALA A 203 9.56 5.85 12.78
N PHE A 204 8.96 6.91 12.20
CA PHE A 204 9.70 8.13 11.85
C PHE A 204 10.22 8.83 13.12
N GLY A 205 9.41 8.89 14.18
CA GLY A 205 9.83 9.43 15.47
C GLY A 205 10.99 8.64 16.09
N ALA A 206 10.95 7.32 16.06
CA ALA A 206 12.04 6.47 16.52
C ALA A 206 13.34 6.70 15.71
N PHE A 207 13.22 6.94 14.40
CA PHE A 207 14.37 7.30 13.55
C PHE A 207 14.99 8.64 13.93
N LEU A 208 14.17 9.65 14.26
CA LEU A 208 14.66 11.00 14.65
C LEU A 208 15.16 11.07 16.09
N HIS A 209 14.76 10.16 16.95
CA HIS A 209 14.92 10.16 18.41
C HIS A 209 14.04 11.18 19.14
N PRO A 210 13.77 10.98 20.46
CA PRO A 210 12.96 11.89 21.28
C PRO A 210 13.50 13.33 21.33
N ASP A 211 12.65 14.26 21.71
CA ASP A 211 12.91 15.71 21.86
C ASP A 211 13.24 16.46 20.56
N LYS A 212 13.12 15.78 19.40
CA LYS A 212 13.26 16.42 18.09
C LYS A 212 11.98 17.15 17.71
N LYS A 213 12.12 18.24 16.92
CA LYS A 213 11.06 19.14 16.48
C LYS A 213 10.66 18.81 15.05
N VAL A 214 9.39 18.51 14.83
CA VAL A 214 8.88 18.11 13.53
C VAL A 214 7.73 19.00 13.08
N ALA A 215 7.82 19.54 11.86
CA ALA A 215 6.69 20.22 11.23
C ALA A 215 5.77 19.21 10.54
N VAL A 216 4.46 19.36 10.70
CA VAL A 216 3.47 18.58 9.94
C VAL A 216 2.49 19.54 9.27
N SER A 217 2.19 19.25 8.00
CA SER A 217 1.21 19.99 7.23
C SER A 217 0.48 19.08 6.24
N CYS A 218 -0.63 19.55 5.69
CA CYS A 218 -1.36 18.84 4.65
C CYS A 218 -1.87 19.81 3.58
N ASP A 219 -2.38 19.26 2.47
CA ASP A 219 -3.19 20.01 1.51
C ASP A 219 -4.61 20.26 2.06
N SER A 220 -5.49 20.85 1.23
CA SER A 220 -6.88 21.13 1.59
C SER A 220 -7.83 19.93 1.52
N HIS A 221 -7.33 18.73 1.12
CA HIS A 221 -8.17 17.56 0.97
C HIS A 221 -8.51 16.93 2.33
N PRO A 222 -9.80 16.60 2.61
CA PRO A 222 -10.21 16.04 3.90
C PRO A 222 -9.46 14.76 4.30
N GLY A 223 -9.14 13.90 3.33
CA GLY A 223 -8.38 12.67 3.56
C GLY A 223 -6.97 12.93 4.08
N SER A 224 -6.26 13.91 3.50
CA SER A 224 -4.94 14.34 3.98
C SER A 224 -5.02 14.91 5.40
N GLY A 225 -6.05 15.72 5.68
CA GLY A 225 -6.31 16.26 7.02
C GLY A 225 -6.55 15.18 8.05
N MET A 226 -7.39 14.19 7.74
CA MET A 226 -7.64 13.05 8.63
C MET A 226 -6.35 12.28 8.94
N LEU A 227 -5.57 11.94 7.91
CA LEU A 227 -4.32 11.21 8.07
C LEU A 227 -3.26 12.01 8.82
N LYS A 228 -3.23 13.34 8.66
CA LYS A 228 -2.35 14.24 9.42
C LYS A 228 -2.51 14.03 10.93
N TYR A 229 -3.73 13.96 11.45
CA TYR A 229 -3.97 13.73 12.88
C TYR A 229 -3.46 12.35 13.34
N GLY A 230 -3.60 11.33 12.52
CA GLY A 230 -3.01 10.01 12.80
C GLY A 230 -1.48 10.07 12.89
N LEU A 231 -0.83 10.79 11.95
CA LEU A 231 0.62 10.99 11.94
C LEU A 231 1.10 11.70 13.20
N ILE A 232 0.45 12.81 13.55
CA ILE A 232 0.73 13.61 14.77
C ILE A 232 0.68 12.71 16.00
N SER A 233 -0.37 11.91 16.14
CA SER A 233 -0.50 10.95 17.26
C SER A 233 0.68 9.99 17.35
N GLY A 234 1.17 9.47 16.20
CA GLY A 234 2.33 8.60 16.14
C GLY A 234 3.63 9.29 16.55
N LEU A 235 3.87 10.50 16.05
CA LEU A 235 5.05 11.32 16.38
C LEU A 235 5.10 11.67 17.86
N LEU A 236 3.99 12.11 18.44
CA LEU A 236 3.88 12.41 19.87
C LEU A 236 4.13 11.19 20.75
N SER A 237 3.64 10.01 20.33
CA SER A 237 3.88 8.75 21.05
C SER A 237 5.36 8.36 21.12
N ALA A 238 6.14 8.81 20.15
CA ALA A 238 7.59 8.63 20.10
C ALA A 238 8.37 9.74 20.85
N GLY A 239 7.67 10.77 21.41
CA GLY A 239 8.26 11.83 22.22
C GLY A 239 8.79 13.02 21.43
N LEU A 240 8.32 13.23 20.20
CA LEU A 240 8.70 14.40 19.42
C LEU A 240 7.86 15.61 19.79
N GLU A 241 8.48 16.79 19.69
CA GLU A 241 7.79 18.06 19.77
C GLU A 241 7.26 18.44 18.39
N GLU A 242 5.96 18.68 18.29
CA GLU A 242 5.29 18.77 17.01
C GLU A 242 4.75 20.18 16.70
N PHE A 243 4.96 20.63 15.45
CA PHE A 243 4.53 21.90 14.92
C PHE A 243 3.51 21.68 13.80
N ASP A 244 2.21 21.80 14.13
CA ASP A 244 1.15 21.76 13.14
C ASP A 244 1.09 23.09 12.39
N LEU A 245 1.51 23.05 11.13
CA LEU A 245 1.51 24.21 10.24
C LEU A 245 0.20 24.35 9.45
N GLY A 246 -0.79 23.50 9.70
CA GLY A 246 -2.09 23.53 9.04
C GLY A 246 -2.05 23.09 7.58
N GLN A 247 -2.81 23.81 6.75
CA GLN A 247 -2.87 23.55 5.31
C GLN A 247 -1.81 24.39 4.60
N LEU A 248 -0.88 23.69 3.92
CA LEU A 248 0.24 24.31 3.21
C LEU A 248 0.45 23.63 1.84
N THR A 249 1.45 24.11 1.13
CA THR A 249 2.05 23.43 -0.05
C THR A 249 3.41 22.87 0.34
N THR A 250 3.91 21.89 -0.41
CA THR A 250 5.20 21.26 -0.15
C THR A 250 6.36 22.28 -0.05
N PRO A 251 6.50 23.28 -0.96
CA PRO A 251 7.55 24.29 -0.83
C PRO A 251 7.47 25.10 0.45
N VAL A 252 6.29 25.44 0.90
CA VAL A 252 6.09 26.20 2.16
C VAL A 252 6.52 25.36 3.37
N LEU A 253 6.18 24.05 3.40
CA LEU A 253 6.69 23.17 4.45
C LEU A 253 8.22 23.13 4.46
N ARG A 254 8.84 22.88 3.29
CA ARG A 254 10.31 22.81 3.17
C ARG A 254 11.00 24.08 3.65
N TYR A 255 10.48 25.23 3.25
CA TYR A 255 10.94 26.53 3.73
C TYR A 255 10.79 26.64 5.26
N SER A 256 9.64 26.24 5.80
CA SER A 256 9.35 26.34 7.23
C SER A 256 10.28 25.52 8.08
N VAL A 257 10.58 24.27 7.67
CA VAL A 257 11.52 23.39 8.38
C VAL A 257 12.86 24.10 8.57
N LYS A 258 13.40 24.66 7.49
CA LYS A 258 14.69 25.38 7.53
C LYS A 258 14.62 26.70 8.29
N HIS A 259 13.57 27.50 8.04
CA HIS A 259 13.43 28.85 8.61
C HIS A 259 13.17 28.81 10.12
N LEU A 260 12.40 27.83 10.59
CA LEU A 260 12.10 27.64 12.01
C LEU A 260 13.13 26.74 12.74
N ALA A 261 14.19 26.35 12.05
CA ALA A 261 15.23 25.45 12.56
C ALA A 261 14.65 24.17 13.19
N LEU A 262 13.71 23.53 12.47
CA LEU A 262 13.12 22.26 12.88
C LEU A 262 13.98 21.08 12.37
N ASP A 263 13.90 19.95 13.04
CA ASP A 263 14.73 18.77 12.71
C ASP A 263 14.21 18.01 11.48
N ALA A 264 12.90 18.08 11.22
CA ALA A 264 12.27 17.43 10.08
C ALA A 264 10.90 18.04 9.73
N GLY A 265 10.36 17.64 8.58
CA GLY A 265 9.01 17.98 8.17
C GLY A 265 8.28 16.85 7.48
N VAL A 266 6.95 16.83 7.59
CA VAL A 266 6.10 15.85 6.88
C VAL A 266 4.91 16.57 6.24
N HIS A 267 4.69 16.35 4.97
CA HIS A 267 3.57 16.92 4.22
C HIS A 267 2.70 15.82 3.60
N LEU A 268 1.39 15.93 3.78
CA LEU A 268 0.42 14.98 3.23
C LEU A 268 -0.41 15.69 2.15
N PHE A 269 -0.50 15.09 0.97
CA PHE A 269 -1.26 15.67 -0.13
C PHE A 269 -1.81 14.60 -1.08
N VAL A 270 -2.93 14.90 -1.74
CA VAL A 270 -3.54 14.02 -2.74
C VAL A 270 -2.76 14.12 -4.04
N THR A 271 -2.47 12.97 -4.66
CA THR A 271 -1.79 12.93 -5.95
C THR A 271 -2.80 13.21 -7.08
N PRO A 272 -2.48 14.11 -8.02
CA PRO A 272 -3.39 14.44 -9.12
C PRO A 272 -3.67 13.26 -10.05
N GLU A 273 -2.72 12.35 -10.18
CA GLU A 273 -2.74 11.23 -11.12
C GLU A 273 -3.73 10.13 -10.71
N LYS A 274 -4.08 10.06 -9.40
CA LYS A 274 -5.03 9.09 -8.86
C LYS A 274 -5.88 9.74 -7.78
N SER A 275 -7.09 10.10 -8.16
CA SER A 275 -8.09 10.57 -7.19
C SER A 275 -8.28 9.53 -6.08
N GLY A 276 -7.96 9.92 -4.85
CA GLY A 276 -8.08 9.09 -3.65
C GLY A 276 -6.77 8.57 -3.05
N ASP A 277 -5.64 8.67 -3.77
CA ASP A 277 -4.33 8.35 -3.21
C ASP A 277 -3.72 9.58 -2.52
N VAL A 278 -3.28 9.41 -1.28
CA VAL A 278 -2.51 10.43 -0.54
C VAL A 278 -1.04 10.06 -0.60
N ARG A 279 -0.20 11.07 -0.78
CA ARG A 279 1.25 10.98 -0.65
C ARG A 279 1.71 11.63 0.64
N ILE A 280 2.69 11.01 1.28
CA ILE A 280 3.36 11.51 2.48
C ILE A 280 4.80 11.78 2.10
N HIS A 281 5.13 13.07 2.06
CA HIS A 281 6.47 13.54 1.78
C HIS A 281 7.21 13.87 3.08
N PHE A 282 8.45 13.39 3.19
CA PHE A 282 9.31 13.64 4.36
C PHE A 282 10.46 14.55 3.97
N ALA A 283 10.73 15.54 4.80
CA ALA A 283 11.83 16.47 4.65
C ALA A 283 12.79 16.41 5.83
N ASP A 284 14.08 16.53 5.56
CA ASP A 284 15.13 16.67 6.57
C ASP A 284 15.21 18.10 7.12
N SER A 285 16.13 18.38 8.04
CA SER A 285 16.35 19.68 8.67
C SER A 285 16.73 20.82 7.69
N GLN A 286 17.14 20.49 6.46
CA GLN A 286 17.42 21.44 5.40
C GLN A 286 16.23 21.67 4.47
N GLY A 287 15.09 20.98 4.71
CA GLY A 287 13.93 21.00 3.85
C GLY A 287 14.09 20.15 2.58
N CYS A 288 15.12 19.31 2.52
CA CYS A 288 15.35 18.37 1.41
C CYS A 288 14.63 17.06 1.65
N SER A 289 14.29 16.34 0.56
CA SER A 289 13.73 14.98 0.67
C SER A 289 14.71 14.05 1.38
N LEU A 290 14.18 13.07 2.15
CA LEU A 290 15.03 12.10 2.83
C LEU A 290 15.87 11.30 1.83
N PRO A 291 17.13 11.01 2.18
CA PRO A 291 17.95 10.12 1.36
C PRO A 291 17.47 8.67 1.47
N PRO A 292 17.68 7.81 0.44
CA PRO A 292 17.24 6.41 0.44
C PRO A 292 17.74 5.58 1.63
N SER A 293 18.87 5.96 2.23
CA SER A 293 19.41 5.31 3.44
C SER A 293 18.55 5.57 4.67
N ALA A 294 17.97 6.77 4.81
CA ALA A 294 17.04 7.14 5.88
C ALA A 294 15.69 6.44 5.68
N GLU A 295 15.15 6.44 4.47
CA GLU A 295 13.92 5.74 4.13
C GLU A 295 13.98 4.26 4.49
N ARG A 296 15.08 3.56 4.15
CA ARG A 296 15.29 2.15 4.53
C ARG A 296 15.34 1.93 6.04
N LYS A 297 15.91 2.86 6.80
CA LYS A 297 15.95 2.75 8.27
C LYS A 297 14.54 2.88 8.85
N ILE A 298 13.77 3.85 8.40
CA ILE A 298 12.37 4.06 8.81
C ILE A 298 11.52 2.83 8.46
N GLU A 299 11.68 2.30 7.26
CA GLU A 299 10.99 1.09 6.79
C GLU A 299 11.32 -0.12 7.67
N ASN A 300 12.58 -0.33 8.02
CA ASN A 300 12.99 -1.41 8.91
C ASN A 300 12.37 -1.28 10.32
N LEU A 301 12.34 -0.07 10.88
CA LEU A 301 11.67 0.21 12.15
C LEU A 301 10.17 -0.10 12.06
N TYR A 302 9.53 0.34 11.00
CA TYR A 302 8.10 0.08 10.74
C TYR A 302 7.78 -1.42 10.62
N ILE A 303 8.57 -2.17 9.83
CA ILE A 303 8.37 -3.61 9.60
C ILE A 303 8.59 -4.42 10.88
N ARG A 304 9.57 -4.05 11.69
CA ARG A 304 9.90 -4.74 12.95
C ARG A 304 9.01 -4.34 14.12
N ASP A 305 8.20 -3.29 13.94
CA ASP A 305 7.44 -2.65 15.03
C ASP A 305 8.37 -2.18 16.18
N ASP A 306 9.61 -1.81 15.83
CA ASP A 306 10.70 -1.51 16.75
C ASP A 306 10.76 0.00 17.00
N PHE A 307 9.75 0.51 17.70
CA PHE A 307 9.71 1.90 18.13
C PHE A 307 9.28 2.02 19.59
N HIS A 308 10.10 2.74 20.34
CA HIS A 308 9.81 3.06 21.73
C HIS A 308 8.66 4.06 21.85
N ARG A 309 7.74 3.80 22.74
CA ARG A 309 6.66 4.74 23.09
C ARG A 309 6.97 5.39 24.42
N GLN A 310 6.74 6.69 24.50
CA GLN A 310 6.99 7.46 25.70
C GLN A 310 5.97 7.18 26.81
N ASN A 311 6.43 7.33 28.06
CA ASN A 311 5.54 7.44 29.21
C ASN A 311 4.72 8.72 29.12
N PRO A 312 3.61 8.84 29.87
CA PRO A 312 2.75 10.03 29.83
C PRO A 312 3.48 11.36 30.03
N GLU A 313 4.51 11.38 30.86
CA GLU A 313 5.33 12.55 31.17
C GLU A 313 6.27 12.95 30.03
N GLY A 314 6.60 12.01 29.14
CA GLY A 314 7.45 12.22 27.97
C GLY A 314 6.69 12.68 26.72
N ILE A 315 5.35 12.65 26.75
CA ILE A 315 4.52 13.12 25.64
C ILE A 315 4.57 14.65 25.54
N LYS A 316 4.98 15.14 24.38
CA LYS A 316 5.11 16.58 24.10
C LYS A 316 3.78 17.21 23.67
N ARG A 317 3.79 18.53 23.46
CA ARG A 317 2.64 19.29 23.01
C ARG A 317 2.68 19.49 21.48
N VAL A 318 1.52 19.77 20.92
CA VAL A 318 1.38 20.27 19.55
C VAL A 318 1.37 21.80 19.60
N HIS A 319 2.22 22.43 18.79
CA HIS A 319 2.24 23.86 18.58
C HIS A 319 1.59 24.19 17.25
N THR A 320 0.57 25.01 17.21
CA THR A 320 -0.09 25.43 15.96
C THR A 320 0.49 26.74 15.48
N LEU A 321 0.97 26.78 14.22
CA LEU A 321 1.51 27.97 13.57
C LEU A 321 0.75 28.25 12.28
N SER A 322 0.01 29.36 12.21
CA SER A 322 -0.86 29.72 11.06
C SER A 322 -0.24 30.71 10.07
N ASP A 323 0.73 31.52 10.50
CA ASP A 323 1.22 32.65 9.72
C ASP A 323 2.41 32.31 8.78
N VAL A 324 2.77 31.05 8.69
CA VAL A 324 3.91 30.58 7.92
C VAL A 324 3.88 31.00 6.43
N PRO A 325 2.73 30.97 5.73
CA PRO A 325 2.68 31.42 4.33
C PRO A 325 3.09 32.90 4.15
N VAL A 326 2.84 33.75 5.14
CA VAL A 326 3.20 35.16 5.08
C VAL A 326 4.72 35.33 5.11
N PHE A 327 5.41 34.59 5.99
CA PHE A 327 6.89 34.62 6.03
C PHE A 327 7.51 34.08 4.76
N TYR A 328 6.95 33.01 4.19
CA TYR A 328 7.40 32.46 2.90
C TYR A 328 7.26 33.47 1.76
N ILE A 329 6.10 34.12 1.62
CA ILE A 329 5.85 35.15 0.60
C ILE A 329 6.87 36.29 0.76
N ARG A 330 7.09 36.77 1.99
CA ARG A 330 8.06 37.84 2.24
C ARG A 330 9.47 37.43 1.86
N SER A 331 9.89 36.23 2.22
CA SER A 331 11.21 35.70 1.84
C SER A 331 11.40 35.62 0.32
N LEU A 332 10.35 35.25 -0.45
CA LEU A 332 10.39 35.28 -1.90
C LEU A 332 10.55 36.71 -2.45
N LEU A 333 9.81 37.67 -1.90
CA LEU A 333 9.89 39.08 -2.31
C LEU A 333 11.27 39.69 -1.99
N ASP A 334 11.84 39.34 -0.84
CA ASP A 334 13.17 39.81 -0.43
C ASP A 334 14.29 39.22 -1.32
N SER A 335 14.03 38.14 -2.03
CA SER A 335 15.00 37.47 -2.95
C SER A 335 15.05 38.08 -4.34
N VAL A 336 14.13 39.01 -4.69
CA VAL A 336 14.01 39.60 -6.03
C VAL A 336 14.02 41.13 -5.96
N ASP A 337 14.41 41.77 -7.06
CA ASP A 337 14.37 43.24 -7.20
C ASP A 337 12.94 43.70 -7.55
N THR A 338 12.13 43.89 -6.54
CA THR A 338 10.71 44.27 -6.69
C THR A 338 10.55 45.66 -7.32
N GLU A 339 11.53 46.57 -7.18
CA GLU A 339 11.46 47.90 -7.81
C GLU A 339 11.57 47.82 -9.32
N LYS A 340 12.52 47.02 -9.85
CA LYS A 340 12.62 46.77 -11.28
C LYS A 340 11.41 46.11 -11.89
N ILE A 341 10.84 45.12 -11.18
CA ILE A 341 9.62 44.43 -11.60
C ILE A 341 8.46 45.43 -11.68
N ARG A 342 8.28 46.26 -10.65
CA ARG A 342 7.22 47.26 -10.58
C ARG A 342 7.32 48.33 -11.67
N GLN A 343 8.53 48.75 -12.01
CA GLN A 343 8.77 49.71 -13.12
C GLN A 343 8.32 49.16 -14.47
N LYS A 344 8.41 47.85 -14.69
CA LYS A 344 7.98 47.17 -15.93
C LYS A 344 6.51 46.88 -16.00
N ASN A 345 5.82 46.76 -14.86
CA ASN A 345 4.39 46.47 -14.71
C ASN A 345 3.94 45.31 -15.61
N TYR A 346 4.62 44.15 -15.46
CA TYR A 346 4.33 42.94 -16.26
C TYR A 346 2.89 42.48 -16.07
N LYS A 347 2.23 42.12 -17.18
CA LYS A 347 0.92 41.47 -17.19
C LYS A 347 1.13 39.96 -17.20
N VAL A 348 0.72 39.32 -16.11
CA VAL A 348 0.95 37.89 -15.89
C VAL A 348 -0.37 37.13 -15.81
N LEU A 349 -0.50 36.11 -16.63
CA LEU A 349 -1.63 35.18 -16.60
C LEU A 349 -1.21 33.92 -15.82
N VAL A 350 -1.99 33.56 -14.79
CA VAL A 350 -1.64 32.48 -13.88
C VAL A 350 -2.69 31.38 -13.89
N SER A 351 -2.25 30.15 -14.16
CA SER A 351 -3.02 28.91 -13.96
C SER A 351 -2.39 28.10 -12.82
N ALA A 352 -3.18 27.78 -11.80
CA ALA A 352 -2.69 27.21 -10.54
C ALA A 352 -3.01 25.73 -10.35
N GLY A 353 -3.11 24.96 -11.42
CA GLY A 353 -3.17 23.49 -11.40
C GLY A 353 -4.14 22.84 -10.39
N GLY A 354 -5.16 23.59 -9.91
CA GLY A 354 -6.13 23.10 -8.93
C GLY A 354 -5.78 23.37 -7.44
N SER A 355 -4.58 23.83 -7.12
CA SER A 355 -4.22 24.18 -5.73
C SER A 355 -4.71 25.58 -5.34
N ARG A 356 -5.71 25.65 -4.44
CA ARG A 356 -6.20 26.93 -3.94
C ARG A 356 -5.12 27.75 -3.21
N LEU A 357 -4.33 27.09 -2.39
CA LEU A 357 -3.28 27.75 -1.61
C LEU A 357 -2.10 28.14 -2.49
N GLY A 358 -1.69 27.28 -3.44
CA GLY A 358 -0.68 27.62 -4.44
C GLY A 358 -1.07 28.83 -5.27
N SER A 359 -2.34 28.85 -5.74
CA SER A 359 -2.91 30.00 -6.45
C SER A 359 -2.86 31.28 -5.62
N TYR A 360 -3.21 31.20 -4.34
CA TYR A 360 -3.15 32.34 -3.42
C TYR A 360 -1.73 32.86 -3.25
N ILE A 361 -0.76 31.97 -2.99
CA ILE A 361 0.63 32.35 -2.78
C ILE A 361 1.22 32.98 -4.05
N LEU A 362 1.07 32.33 -5.20
CA LEU A 362 1.60 32.81 -6.48
C LEU A 362 1.00 34.16 -6.86
N HIS A 363 -0.34 34.28 -6.78
CA HIS A 363 -1.01 35.55 -7.05
C HIS A 363 -0.52 36.66 -6.14
N ARG A 364 -0.36 36.37 -4.86
CA ARG A 364 0.06 37.37 -3.87
C ARG A 364 1.50 37.80 -4.06
N VAL A 365 2.42 36.86 -4.28
CA VAL A 365 3.83 37.16 -4.57
C VAL A 365 3.97 38.05 -5.81
N LEU A 366 3.34 37.68 -6.92
CA LEU A 366 3.43 38.44 -8.16
C LEU A 366 2.81 39.83 -8.03
N LYS A 367 1.65 39.94 -7.34
CA LYS A 367 0.98 41.22 -7.11
C LYS A 367 1.79 42.14 -6.19
N GLU A 368 2.35 41.64 -5.10
CA GLU A 368 3.18 42.43 -4.17
C GLU A 368 4.53 42.80 -4.83
N ALA A 369 5.05 41.97 -5.75
CA ALA A 369 6.19 42.30 -6.58
C ALA A 369 5.90 43.44 -7.59
N GLY A 370 4.63 43.77 -7.86
CA GLY A 370 4.22 44.87 -8.75
C GLY A 370 3.76 44.43 -10.14
N CYS A 371 3.38 43.18 -10.34
CA CYS A 371 2.79 42.69 -11.58
C CYS A 371 1.26 42.92 -11.60
N ASP A 372 0.71 43.10 -12.82
CA ASP A 372 -0.74 43.00 -13.09
C ASP A 372 -1.08 41.53 -13.31
N VAL A 373 -1.73 40.91 -12.32
CA VAL A 373 -1.94 39.43 -12.29
C VAL A 373 -3.38 39.08 -12.57
N GLN A 374 -3.61 38.27 -13.59
CA GLN A 374 -4.92 37.72 -13.93
C GLN A 374 -4.93 36.19 -13.80
N LYS A 375 -6.07 35.65 -13.37
CA LYS A 375 -6.27 34.20 -13.28
C LYS A 375 -6.81 33.68 -14.60
N CYS A 376 -6.14 32.67 -15.14
CA CYS A 376 -6.62 31.94 -16.29
C CYS A 376 -7.92 31.20 -15.97
N GLN A 377 -8.92 31.36 -16.82
CA GLN A 377 -10.24 30.71 -16.68
C GLN A 377 -10.42 29.54 -17.63
N GLU A 378 -9.67 29.52 -18.73
CA GLU A 378 -9.73 28.50 -19.77
C GLU A 378 -8.35 27.83 -19.95
N ASP A 379 -8.01 27.53 -21.19
CA ASP A 379 -6.68 27.05 -21.58
C ASP A 379 -5.70 28.23 -21.64
N LEU A 380 -4.57 28.11 -20.93
CA LEU A 380 -3.58 29.20 -20.81
C LEU A 380 -3.05 29.64 -22.18
N GLU A 381 -2.76 28.68 -23.08
CA GLU A 381 -2.22 29.02 -24.41
C GLU A 381 -3.24 29.77 -25.26
N GLN A 382 -4.53 29.42 -25.15
CA GLN A 382 -5.60 30.09 -25.91
C GLN A 382 -5.82 31.50 -25.38
N GLU A 383 -5.81 31.69 -24.06
CA GLU A 383 -6.02 32.98 -23.44
C GLU A 383 -4.81 33.92 -23.66
N MET A 384 -3.59 33.39 -23.63
CA MET A 384 -2.37 34.11 -24.01
C MET A 384 -2.39 34.61 -25.47
N LYS A 385 -2.94 33.83 -26.40
CA LYS A 385 -3.08 34.22 -27.82
C LYS A 385 -4.15 35.29 -28.05
N ARG A 386 -5.20 35.33 -27.21
CA ARG A 386 -6.32 36.29 -27.34
C ARG A 386 -6.03 37.64 -26.73
N SER A 387 -5.18 37.69 -25.71
CA SER A 387 -4.90 38.88 -24.94
C SER A 387 -3.38 39.11 -24.83
N ARG A 388 -2.96 40.39 -24.71
CA ARG A 388 -1.52 40.74 -24.58
C ARG A 388 -1.07 40.56 -23.13
N TYR A 389 -0.57 39.39 -22.79
CA TYR A 389 0.17 39.13 -21.58
C TYR A 389 1.68 39.08 -21.88
N ASP A 390 2.49 39.46 -20.91
CA ASP A 390 3.96 39.38 -21.03
C ASP A 390 4.44 37.97 -20.62
N LEU A 391 3.69 37.28 -19.72
CA LEU A 391 4.07 35.97 -19.21
C LEU A 391 2.83 35.16 -18.86
N GLY A 392 2.86 33.87 -19.16
CA GLY A 392 1.90 32.87 -18.68
C GLY A 392 2.58 31.90 -17.73
N CYS A 393 1.97 31.58 -16.60
CA CYS A 393 2.52 30.66 -15.62
C CYS A 393 1.54 29.54 -15.31
N ILE A 394 1.99 28.29 -15.43
CA ILE A 394 1.27 27.10 -14.96
C ILE A 394 2.02 26.53 -13.76
N MET A 395 1.35 26.49 -12.60
CA MET A 395 1.88 25.81 -11.42
C MET A 395 1.35 24.39 -11.35
N ASP A 396 2.22 23.42 -11.07
CA ASP A 396 1.79 22.05 -10.84
C ASP A 396 0.92 21.92 -9.56
N PRO A 397 0.09 20.87 -9.42
CA PRO A 397 -0.83 20.72 -8.27
C PRO A 397 -0.13 20.70 -6.91
N ASN A 398 1.11 20.23 -6.86
CA ASN A 398 1.91 20.16 -5.62
C ASN A 398 2.67 21.46 -5.35
N CYS A 399 2.62 22.42 -6.26
CA CYS A 399 3.31 23.71 -6.21
C CYS A 399 4.84 23.61 -6.15
N GLU A 400 5.42 22.52 -6.65
CA GLU A 400 6.87 22.30 -6.67
C GLU A 400 7.53 22.74 -7.99
N SER A 401 6.75 22.89 -9.05
CA SER A 401 7.22 23.37 -10.35
C SER A 401 6.31 24.43 -10.96
N ILE A 402 6.91 25.33 -11.76
CA ILE A 402 6.20 26.34 -12.54
C ILE A 402 6.69 26.21 -13.98
N THR A 403 5.74 26.04 -14.91
CA THR A 403 6.00 26.14 -16.35
C THR A 403 5.66 27.55 -16.81
N LEU A 404 6.57 28.16 -17.57
CA LEU A 404 6.45 29.51 -18.11
C LEU A 404 6.15 29.46 -19.59
#